data_4bb1485f10e187199c525433565186fc
#
_entry.id   4bb1485f10e187199c525433565186fc
#
_cell.length_a   1.000
_cell.length_b   1.000
_cell.length_c   1.000
_cell.angle_alpha   90.00
_cell.angle_beta   90.00
_cell.angle_gamma   90.00
#
_symmetry.space_group_name_H-M   'P 1'
#
loop_
_entity.id
_entity.type
_entity.pdbx_description
1 polymer ?
#
loop_
_entity_poly.entity_id
_entity_poly.type
_entity_poly.pdbx_seq_one_letter_code
_entity_poly.pdbx_strand_id
1 'polypeptide(L)'
;MAKLAAAKTRAYLRKPDPAHHAMLLYGPDATQISARRDEALRALLGGATDDPFRFIRLEADQVRRDPALLADEVNGMSFGGGDRVILLAGAADGTTAAIGAALETMRGGAVLIVTAGQLAASSKLRKLFEGAGNAVALPFYPAEGAALETEFSAMLGGLGAPPIGPEARAALGEVLAGFQFGEAERFAETLALYTLDEDAVTAEAVLACAPPAAEADFDTAIQAVAQGRPRAIPSLVDRLDGQGASLPGLIRVLALYFQRLHRAQATMDAEGIDAGTAMRKLRPPIFWKLQDSFAAQLRAWPRGAVEDALAQIGGLEADLRSGRTLPERAVIERALMRIAMTAPGARGR
;
A
#
# COMPACT_ATOMS: atom_id res chain seq x y z
N MET A 1 -26.70 10.39 -7.93
CA MET A 1 -26.07 9.54 -6.88
C MET A 1 -25.13 8.56 -7.54
N ALA A 2 -23.88 8.93 -7.69
CA ALA A 2 -22.94 8.09 -8.44
C ALA A 2 -21.82 7.52 -7.53
N LYS A 3 -22.23 6.70 -6.56
CA LYS A 3 -21.31 5.76 -5.91
C LYS A 3 -21.39 4.44 -6.64
N LEU A 4 -20.39 4.13 -7.44
CA LEU A 4 -20.31 2.80 -8.07
C LEU A 4 -19.91 1.75 -7.04
N ALA A 5 -20.57 0.57 -7.11
CA ALA A 5 -20.13 -0.58 -6.34
C ALA A 5 -18.73 -1.01 -6.81
N ALA A 6 -17.86 -1.44 -5.88
CA ALA A 6 -16.47 -1.80 -6.17
C ALA A 6 -16.28 -2.72 -7.39
N ALA A 7 -17.18 -3.70 -7.58
CA ALA A 7 -17.14 -4.61 -8.72
C ALA A 7 -17.36 -3.91 -10.10
N LYS A 8 -18.03 -2.76 -10.12
CA LYS A 8 -18.29 -2.00 -11.37
C LYS A 8 -17.24 -0.92 -11.64
N THR A 9 -16.42 -0.59 -10.67
CA THR A 9 -15.46 0.51 -10.73
C THR A 9 -14.41 0.28 -11.81
N ARG A 10 -13.89 -0.94 -11.94
CA ARG A 10 -12.87 -1.28 -12.94
C ARG A 10 -13.42 -1.24 -14.38
N ALA A 11 -14.63 -1.76 -14.59
CA ALA A 11 -15.29 -1.67 -15.89
C ALA A 11 -15.54 -0.20 -16.29
N TYR A 12 -15.88 0.64 -15.31
CA TYR A 12 -16.08 2.07 -15.52
C TYR A 12 -14.79 2.78 -15.95
N LEU A 13 -13.63 2.49 -15.34
CA LEU A 13 -12.36 3.12 -15.71
C LEU A 13 -11.95 2.84 -17.17
N ARG A 14 -12.28 1.67 -17.68
CA ARG A 14 -12.01 1.31 -19.10
C ARG A 14 -12.91 2.01 -20.10
N LYS A 15 -14.12 2.36 -19.68
CA LYS A 15 -15.11 3.05 -20.50
C LYS A 15 -15.88 4.03 -19.59
N PRO A 16 -15.28 5.20 -19.27
CA PRO A 16 -15.95 6.21 -18.47
C PRO A 16 -17.24 6.68 -19.15
N ASP A 17 -18.25 6.97 -18.33
CA ASP A 17 -19.49 7.55 -18.82
C ASP A 17 -19.23 9.02 -19.25
N PRO A 18 -19.49 9.40 -20.49
CA PRO A 18 -19.32 10.78 -20.96
C PRO A 18 -20.11 11.84 -20.18
N ALA A 19 -21.17 11.45 -19.47
CA ALA A 19 -21.92 12.33 -18.60
C ALA A 19 -21.15 12.74 -17.32
N HIS A 20 -20.12 11.97 -16.95
CA HIS A 20 -19.28 12.28 -15.80
C HIS A 20 -18.01 13.00 -16.27
N HIS A 21 -17.94 14.30 -16.03
CA HIS A 21 -16.78 15.12 -16.36
C HIS A 21 -15.67 15.03 -15.30
N ALA A 22 -15.98 14.45 -14.14
CA ALA A 22 -14.98 14.26 -13.09
C ALA A 22 -15.09 12.91 -12.39
N MET A 23 -13.95 12.34 -11.96
CA MET A 23 -13.90 11.13 -11.18
C MET A 23 -12.93 11.29 -10.00
N LEU A 24 -13.35 10.82 -8.83
CA LEU A 24 -12.56 10.75 -7.61
C LEU A 24 -12.14 9.30 -7.36
N LEU A 25 -10.85 9.01 -7.42
CA LEU A 25 -10.25 7.74 -7.06
C LEU A 25 -9.69 7.86 -5.64
N TYR A 26 -10.19 7.06 -4.70
CA TYR A 26 -9.75 7.16 -3.31
C TYR A 26 -9.71 5.79 -2.62
N GLY A 27 -8.79 5.64 -1.68
CA GLY A 27 -8.61 4.41 -0.90
C GLY A 27 -7.35 4.44 -0.05
N PRO A 28 -7.15 3.43 0.81
CA PRO A 28 -6.00 3.36 1.71
C PRO A 28 -4.67 2.99 1.02
N ASP A 29 -4.73 2.34 -0.13
CA ASP A 29 -3.55 1.86 -0.87
C ASP A 29 -3.20 2.81 -2.01
N ALA A 30 -2.10 3.57 -1.83
CA ALA A 30 -1.62 4.54 -2.81
C ALA A 30 -1.16 3.86 -4.13
N THR A 31 -0.64 2.64 -4.06
CA THR A 31 -0.20 1.88 -5.24
C THR A 31 -1.40 1.49 -6.10
N GLN A 32 -2.46 0.99 -5.47
CA GLN A 32 -3.71 0.68 -6.16
C GLN A 32 -4.33 1.93 -6.80
N ILE A 33 -4.39 3.06 -6.08
CA ILE A 33 -4.90 4.32 -6.63
C ILE A 33 -4.08 4.77 -7.83
N SER A 34 -2.74 4.66 -7.77
CA SER A 34 -1.87 5.01 -8.89
C SER A 34 -2.10 4.13 -10.11
N ALA A 35 -2.19 2.81 -9.94
CA ALA A 35 -2.47 1.88 -11.04
C ALA A 35 -3.84 2.16 -11.68
N ARG A 36 -4.88 2.43 -10.87
CA ARG A 36 -6.23 2.77 -11.36
C ARG A 36 -6.28 4.13 -12.06
N ARG A 37 -5.54 5.12 -11.58
CA ARG A 37 -5.33 6.40 -12.26
C ARG A 37 -4.72 6.18 -13.65
N ASP A 38 -3.67 5.37 -13.73
CA ASP A 38 -2.98 5.12 -15.00
C ASP A 38 -3.84 4.32 -15.99
N GLU A 39 -4.70 3.42 -15.49
CA GLU A 39 -5.73 2.74 -16.30
C GLU A 39 -6.73 3.77 -16.89
N ALA A 40 -7.22 4.71 -16.07
CA ALA A 40 -8.12 5.77 -16.51
C ALA A 40 -7.45 6.72 -17.52
N LEU A 41 -6.20 7.13 -17.26
CA LEU A 41 -5.44 8.00 -18.16
C LEU A 41 -5.24 7.35 -19.53
N ARG A 42 -4.85 6.06 -19.57
CA ARG A 42 -4.71 5.33 -20.86
C ARG A 42 -6.02 5.24 -21.62
N ALA A 43 -7.14 5.00 -20.92
CA ALA A 43 -8.46 4.92 -21.56
C ALA A 43 -8.91 6.28 -22.15
N LEU A 44 -8.65 7.40 -21.45
CA LEU A 44 -9.07 8.74 -21.88
C LEU A 44 -8.15 9.36 -22.93
N LEU A 45 -6.84 9.10 -22.85
CA LEU A 45 -5.84 9.69 -23.75
C LEU A 45 -5.51 8.79 -24.95
N GLY A 46 -6.09 7.57 -25.01
CA GLY A 46 -5.80 6.64 -26.11
C GLY A 46 -4.34 6.19 -26.17
N GLY A 47 -3.64 6.17 -25.03
CA GLY A 47 -2.23 5.82 -24.91
C GLY A 47 -1.25 7.00 -25.03
N ALA A 48 -1.68 8.18 -25.48
CA ALA A 48 -0.84 9.39 -25.58
C ALA A 48 -0.78 10.12 -24.21
N THR A 49 -0.21 9.46 -23.19
CA THR A 49 -0.14 9.99 -21.82
C THR A 49 0.90 11.10 -21.66
N ASP A 50 1.75 11.33 -22.66
CA ASP A 50 2.81 12.34 -22.64
C ASP A 50 2.47 13.59 -23.48
N ASP A 51 1.22 13.73 -23.95
CA ASP A 51 0.78 14.89 -24.73
C ASP A 51 0.59 16.11 -23.79
N PRO A 52 1.47 17.11 -23.82
CA PRO A 52 1.41 18.24 -22.90
C PRO A 52 0.22 19.19 -23.19
N PHE A 53 -0.42 19.07 -24.34
CA PHE A 53 -1.61 19.87 -24.71
C PHE A 53 -2.90 19.25 -24.21
N ARG A 54 -2.89 17.92 -23.98
CA ARG A 54 -4.08 17.18 -23.54
C ARG A 54 -3.99 16.72 -22.09
N PHE A 55 -2.81 16.50 -21.54
CA PHE A 55 -2.62 16.04 -20.17
C PHE A 55 -1.96 17.09 -19.30
N ILE A 56 -2.64 17.44 -18.19
CA ILE A 56 -2.14 18.39 -17.21
C ILE A 56 -2.19 17.73 -15.82
N ARG A 57 -1.06 17.82 -15.12
CA ARG A 57 -0.95 17.33 -13.74
C ARG A 57 -0.82 18.51 -12.78
N LEU A 58 -1.70 18.52 -11.78
CA LEU A 58 -1.70 19.46 -10.68
C LEU A 58 -1.55 18.70 -9.35
N GLU A 59 -0.84 19.30 -8.42
CA GLU A 59 -0.75 18.81 -7.05
C GLU A 59 -1.72 19.61 -6.15
N ALA A 60 -2.29 18.94 -5.14
CA ALA A 60 -3.24 19.56 -4.22
C ALA A 60 -2.69 20.83 -3.54
N ASP A 61 -1.38 20.90 -3.32
CA ASP A 61 -0.71 22.07 -2.74
C ASP A 61 -0.74 23.30 -3.65
N GLN A 62 -0.67 23.10 -4.96
CA GLN A 62 -0.79 24.19 -5.95
C GLN A 62 -2.21 24.77 -5.91
N VAL A 63 -3.22 23.89 -5.96
CA VAL A 63 -4.64 24.29 -5.92
C VAL A 63 -5.02 24.93 -4.57
N ARG A 64 -4.39 24.56 -3.46
CA ARG A 64 -4.60 25.22 -2.17
C ARG A 64 -4.02 26.63 -2.13
N ARG A 65 -2.91 26.89 -2.83
CA ARG A 65 -2.30 28.22 -2.92
C ARG A 65 -3.03 29.13 -3.91
N ASP A 66 -3.49 28.54 -5.00
CA ASP A 66 -4.27 29.22 -6.03
C ASP A 66 -5.51 28.39 -6.39
N PRO A 67 -6.66 28.67 -5.71
CA PRO A 67 -7.90 27.94 -5.97
C PRO A 67 -8.48 28.17 -7.37
N ALA A 68 -8.13 29.24 -8.06
CA ALA A 68 -8.62 29.53 -9.42
C ALA A 68 -7.93 28.64 -10.47
N LEU A 69 -6.70 28.21 -10.22
CA LEU A 69 -5.91 27.39 -11.13
C LEU A 69 -6.67 26.18 -11.67
N LEU A 70 -7.37 25.45 -10.81
CA LEU A 70 -8.12 24.25 -11.23
C LEU A 70 -9.29 24.59 -12.16
N ALA A 71 -10.03 25.67 -11.85
CA ALA A 71 -11.14 26.14 -12.68
C ALA A 71 -10.65 26.65 -14.05
N ASP A 72 -9.51 27.33 -14.10
CA ASP A 72 -8.90 27.81 -15.33
C ASP A 72 -8.45 26.64 -16.21
N GLU A 73 -7.83 25.60 -15.62
CA GLU A 73 -7.35 24.43 -16.37
C GLU A 73 -8.51 23.58 -16.91
N VAL A 74 -9.57 23.35 -16.15
CA VAL A 74 -10.72 22.55 -16.62
C VAL A 74 -11.52 23.26 -17.70
N ASN A 75 -11.48 24.59 -17.76
CA ASN A 75 -12.17 25.40 -18.77
C ASN A 75 -11.25 25.84 -19.92
N GLY A 76 -9.94 25.51 -19.85
CA GLY A 76 -8.96 25.83 -20.90
C GLY A 76 -9.28 25.11 -22.22
N MET A 77 -8.98 25.74 -23.34
CA MET A 77 -9.22 25.18 -24.67
C MET A 77 -8.20 24.08 -25.01
N SER A 78 -8.66 23.01 -25.63
CA SER A 78 -7.79 21.97 -26.18
C SER A 78 -7.23 22.41 -27.53
N PHE A 79 -5.89 22.35 -27.66
CA PHE A 79 -5.21 22.54 -28.95
C PHE A 79 -4.96 21.15 -29.56
N GLY A 80 -5.54 20.85 -30.71
CA GLY A 80 -5.28 19.61 -31.44
C GLY A 80 -6.41 18.59 -31.46
N GLY A 81 -7.55 18.90 -30.83
CA GLY A 81 -8.74 18.04 -30.79
C GLY A 81 -8.71 16.97 -29.67
N GLY A 82 -9.91 16.53 -29.28
CA GLY A 82 -10.13 15.61 -28.16
C GLY A 82 -10.18 16.30 -26.80
N ASP A 83 -10.66 15.56 -25.79
CA ASP A 83 -10.80 16.08 -24.44
C ASP A 83 -9.44 16.24 -23.74
N ARG A 84 -9.32 17.31 -22.96
CA ARG A 84 -8.20 17.48 -22.02
C ARG A 84 -8.42 16.62 -20.80
N VAL A 85 -7.36 16.08 -20.24
CA VAL A 85 -7.39 15.34 -18.99
C VAL A 85 -6.58 16.06 -17.95
N ILE A 86 -7.23 16.51 -16.90
CA ILE A 86 -6.59 17.17 -15.77
C ILE A 86 -6.52 16.19 -14.61
N LEU A 87 -5.32 15.91 -14.13
CA LEU A 87 -5.07 15.10 -12.94
C LEU A 87 -4.77 16.00 -11.75
N LEU A 88 -5.62 15.95 -10.72
CA LEU A 88 -5.32 16.54 -9.42
C LEU A 88 -4.88 15.46 -8.45
N ALA A 89 -3.60 15.47 -8.08
CA ALA A 89 -3.01 14.47 -7.21
C ALA A 89 -3.02 14.91 -5.73
N GLY A 90 -3.26 13.92 -4.84
CA GLY A 90 -3.15 14.11 -3.39
C GLY A 90 -4.25 14.98 -2.75
N ALA A 91 -5.43 15.01 -3.36
CA ALA A 91 -6.57 15.80 -2.87
C ALA A 91 -7.04 15.34 -1.48
N ALA A 92 -7.58 16.27 -0.74
CA ALA A 92 -8.18 16.08 0.59
C ALA A 92 -9.30 17.12 0.79
N ASP A 93 -9.94 17.09 1.96
CA ASP A 93 -11.03 18.01 2.28
C ASP A 93 -10.68 19.51 2.11
N GLY A 94 -9.38 19.87 2.22
CA GLY A 94 -8.90 21.23 2.00
C GLY A 94 -8.99 21.73 0.55
N THR A 95 -9.16 20.84 -0.42
CA THR A 95 -9.32 21.18 -1.85
C THR A 95 -10.79 21.18 -2.30
N THR A 96 -11.73 20.83 -1.42
CA THR A 96 -13.15 20.63 -1.76
C THR A 96 -13.78 21.85 -2.43
N ALA A 97 -13.48 23.07 -1.93
CA ALA A 97 -14.07 24.29 -2.46
C ALA A 97 -13.61 24.58 -3.90
N ALA A 98 -12.31 24.44 -4.19
CA ALA A 98 -11.76 24.64 -5.52
C ALA A 98 -12.28 23.59 -6.52
N ILE A 99 -12.38 22.33 -6.09
CA ILE A 99 -12.95 21.25 -6.91
C ILE A 99 -14.45 21.52 -7.17
N GLY A 100 -15.20 21.96 -6.16
CA GLY A 100 -16.63 22.32 -6.32
C GLY A 100 -16.82 23.41 -7.37
N ALA A 101 -16.06 24.50 -7.29
CA ALA A 101 -16.09 25.58 -8.27
C ALA A 101 -15.73 25.10 -9.70
N ALA A 102 -14.73 24.23 -9.82
CA ALA A 102 -14.40 23.62 -11.10
C ALA A 102 -15.55 22.78 -11.66
N LEU A 103 -16.18 21.92 -10.85
CA LEU A 103 -17.32 21.07 -11.27
C LEU A 103 -18.54 21.91 -11.73
N GLU A 104 -18.78 23.05 -11.11
CA GLU A 104 -19.87 23.96 -11.50
C GLU A 104 -19.62 24.64 -12.84
N THR A 105 -18.38 24.91 -13.18
CA THR A 105 -17.99 25.62 -14.40
C THR A 105 -17.70 24.71 -15.58
N MET A 106 -17.41 23.42 -15.37
CA MET A 106 -17.14 22.45 -16.44
C MET A 106 -18.31 22.32 -17.41
N ARG A 107 -18.06 22.48 -18.71
CA ARG A 107 -19.06 22.41 -19.80
C ARG A 107 -18.79 21.30 -20.81
N GLY A 108 -17.81 20.42 -20.54
CA GLY A 108 -17.31 19.41 -21.47
C GLY A 108 -15.98 19.84 -22.11
N GLY A 109 -15.35 18.95 -22.88
CA GLY A 109 -14.03 19.16 -23.47
C GLY A 109 -12.86 18.96 -22.51
N ALA A 110 -13.14 18.65 -21.23
CA ALA A 110 -12.16 18.25 -20.24
C ALA A 110 -12.71 17.18 -19.30
N VAL A 111 -11.84 16.30 -18.83
CA VAL A 111 -12.12 15.31 -17.79
C VAL A 111 -11.16 15.55 -16.61
N LEU A 112 -11.72 15.68 -15.42
CA LEU A 112 -10.97 15.86 -14.18
C LEU A 112 -10.83 14.52 -13.44
N ILE A 113 -9.60 14.05 -13.26
CA ILE A 113 -9.28 12.91 -12.39
C ILE A 113 -8.71 13.44 -11.10
N VAL A 114 -9.35 13.11 -9.99
CA VAL A 114 -8.89 13.47 -8.64
C VAL A 114 -8.46 12.22 -7.91
N THR A 115 -7.23 12.21 -7.37
CA THR A 115 -6.76 11.12 -6.51
C THR A 115 -6.65 11.57 -5.07
N ALA A 116 -7.08 10.70 -4.15
CA ALA A 116 -7.02 10.96 -2.71
C ALA A 116 -6.63 9.68 -1.96
N GLY A 117 -6.10 9.84 -0.76
CA GLY A 117 -5.93 8.74 0.18
C GLY A 117 -7.28 8.23 0.72
N GLN A 118 -7.25 7.56 1.86
CA GLN A 118 -8.47 7.09 2.51
C GLN A 118 -9.36 8.27 2.94
N LEU A 119 -10.60 8.28 2.47
CA LEU A 119 -11.61 9.27 2.83
C LEU A 119 -12.71 8.64 3.68
N ALA A 120 -12.97 9.22 4.85
CA ALA A 120 -14.07 8.81 5.71
C ALA A 120 -15.43 9.12 5.05
N ALA A 121 -16.51 8.48 5.50
CA ALA A 121 -17.86 8.79 5.03
C ALA A 121 -18.29 10.25 5.33
N SER A 122 -17.67 10.87 6.35
CA SER A 122 -17.88 12.28 6.71
C SER A 122 -17.12 13.28 5.84
N SER A 123 -16.13 12.84 5.04
CA SER A 123 -15.30 13.70 4.19
C SER A 123 -16.14 14.58 3.27
N LYS A 124 -15.83 15.87 3.25
CA LYS A 124 -16.48 16.87 2.40
C LYS A 124 -16.18 16.61 0.93
N LEU A 125 -14.94 16.25 0.61
CA LEU A 125 -14.51 15.92 -0.74
C LEU A 125 -15.29 14.71 -1.29
N ARG A 126 -15.40 13.65 -0.51
CA ARG A 126 -16.17 12.47 -0.89
C ARG A 126 -17.65 12.80 -1.12
N LYS A 127 -18.27 13.54 -0.21
CA LYS A 127 -19.68 13.96 -0.32
C LYS A 127 -19.93 14.85 -1.53
N LEU A 128 -18.98 15.72 -1.89
CA LEU A 128 -19.07 16.54 -3.10
C LEU A 128 -19.24 15.65 -4.35
N PHE A 129 -18.36 14.64 -4.53
CA PHE A 129 -18.43 13.75 -5.68
C PHE A 129 -19.66 12.81 -5.64
N GLU A 130 -20.04 12.33 -4.46
CA GLU A 130 -21.24 11.50 -4.30
C GLU A 130 -22.54 12.28 -4.60
N GLY A 131 -22.55 13.61 -4.43
CA GLY A 131 -23.71 14.48 -4.64
C GLY A 131 -23.77 15.13 -6.02
N ALA A 132 -22.66 15.26 -6.72
CA ALA A 132 -22.60 15.93 -8.01
C ALA A 132 -23.20 15.03 -9.13
N GLY A 133 -23.97 15.64 -10.03
CA GLY A 133 -24.59 14.93 -11.16
C GLY A 133 -23.63 14.62 -12.31
N ASN A 134 -22.54 15.40 -12.42
CA ASN A 134 -21.52 15.30 -13.47
C ASN A 134 -20.21 14.69 -12.97
N ALA A 135 -20.21 14.04 -11.80
CA ALA A 135 -19.01 13.44 -11.21
C ALA A 135 -19.33 12.08 -10.58
N VAL A 136 -18.29 11.27 -10.39
CA VAL A 136 -18.39 9.94 -9.80
C VAL A 136 -17.33 9.72 -8.73
N ALA A 137 -17.70 9.07 -7.63
CA ALA A 137 -16.79 8.63 -6.59
C ALA A 137 -16.49 7.14 -6.71
N LEU A 138 -15.22 6.79 -6.85
CA LEU A 138 -14.71 5.46 -7.10
C LEU A 138 -13.86 5.00 -5.92
N PRO A 139 -14.41 4.23 -4.97
CA PRO A 139 -13.66 3.68 -3.86
C PRO A 139 -12.82 2.48 -4.28
N PHE A 140 -11.58 2.45 -3.87
CA PHE A 140 -10.67 1.31 -4.01
C PHE A 140 -10.21 0.86 -2.63
N TYR A 141 -10.71 -0.28 -2.20
CA TYR A 141 -10.30 -0.95 -0.97
C TYR A 141 -9.50 -2.20 -1.34
N PRO A 142 -8.52 -2.58 -0.50
CA PRO A 142 -7.78 -3.82 -0.71
C PRO A 142 -8.74 -4.99 -0.89
N ALA A 143 -8.52 -5.76 -1.94
CA ALA A 143 -9.21 -7.02 -2.14
C ALA A 143 -8.55 -8.10 -1.26
N GLU A 144 -9.33 -9.00 -0.67
CA GLU A 144 -8.85 -10.09 0.17
C GLU A 144 -9.50 -11.41 -0.25
N GLY A 145 -8.80 -12.52 -0.03
CA GLY A 145 -9.30 -13.86 -0.32
C GLY A 145 -9.77 -14.01 -1.77
N ALA A 146 -10.94 -14.58 -1.99
CA ALA A 146 -11.50 -14.85 -3.32
C ALA A 146 -11.64 -13.58 -4.20
N ALA A 147 -11.80 -12.40 -3.60
CA ALA A 147 -11.85 -11.14 -4.36
C ALA A 147 -10.46 -10.79 -4.93
N LEU A 148 -9.38 -11.01 -4.16
CA LEU A 148 -8.01 -10.82 -4.62
C LEU A 148 -7.64 -11.83 -5.70
N GLU A 149 -8.01 -13.09 -5.55
CA GLU A 149 -7.81 -14.13 -6.57
C GLU A 149 -8.51 -13.78 -7.90
N THR A 150 -9.75 -13.27 -7.82
CA THR A 150 -10.49 -12.80 -8.98
C THR A 150 -9.79 -11.61 -9.66
N GLU A 151 -9.32 -10.66 -8.87
CA GLU A 151 -8.59 -9.49 -9.39
C GLU A 151 -7.26 -9.90 -10.00
N PHE A 152 -6.52 -10.79 -9.35
CA PHE A 152 -5.26 -11.36 -9.84
C PHE A 152 -5.44 -12.11 -11.16
N SER A 153 -6.47 -12.94 -11.26
CA SER A 153 -6.81 -13.64 -12.51
C SER A 153 -7.10 -12.68 -13.65
N ALA A 154 -7.77 -11.57 -13.35
CA ALA A 154 -8.02 -10.51 -14.33
C ALA A 154 -6.75 -9.73 -14.72
N MET A 155 -5.79 -9.57 -13.81
CA MET A 155 -4.47 -9.00 -14.12
C MET A 155 -3.70 -9.92 -15.08
N LEU A 156 -3.59 -11.21 -14.77
CA LEU A 156 -2.93 -12.20 -15.62
C LEU A 156 -3.52 -12.24 -17.03
N GLY A 157 -4.85 -12.29 -17.15
CA GLY A 157 -5.51 -12.26 -18.44
C GLY A 157 -5.26 -10.97 -19.22
N GLY A 158 -5.13 -9.82 -18.53
CA GLY A 158 -4.77 -8.54 -19.13
C GLY A 158 -3.32 -8.47 -19.62
N LEU A 159 -2.43 -9.28 -19.05
CA LEU A 159 -1.02 -9.41 -19.43
C LEU A 159 -0.80 -10.48 -20.51
N GLY A 160 -1.85 -11.16 -20.95
CA GLY A 160 -1.76 -12.21 -21.99
C GLY A 160 -1.30 -13.57 -21.47
N ALA A 161 -1.30 -13.77 -20.14
CA ALA A 161 -0.96 -15.08 -19.57
C ALA A 161 -1.98 -16.16 -19.96
N PRO A 162 -1.57 -17.43 -20.06
CA PRO A 162 -2.46 -18.54 -20.33
C PRO A 162 -3.47 -18.77 -19.18
N PRO A 163 -4.51 -19.60 -19.39
CA PRO A 163 -5.50 -19.89 -18.36
C PRO A 163 -4.89 -20.51 -17.11
N ILE A 164 -5.45 -20.17 -15.94
CA ILE A 164 -5.01 -20.73 -14.66
C ILE A 164 -5.55 -22.16 -14.51
N GLY A 165 -4.65 -23.12 -14.40
CA GLY A 165 -4.97 -24.52 -14.15
C GLY A 165 -5.67 -24.73 -12.79
N PRO A 166 -6.42 -25.83 -12.62
CA PRO A 166 -7.17 -26.09 -11.37
C PRO A 166 -6.26 -26.22 -10.14
N GLU A 167 -5.09 -26.84 -10.29
CA GLU A 167 -4.12 -27.00 -9.20
C GLU A 167 -3.39 -25.68 -8.87
N ALA A 168 -3.17 -24.82 -9.87
CA ALA A 168 -2.58 -23.52 -9.66
C ALA A 168 -3.46 -22.57 -8.82
N ARG A 169 -4.79 -22.75 -8.84
CA ARG A 169 -5.71 -21.94 -8.03
C ARG A 169 -5.49 -22.10 -6.52
N ALA A 170 -5.25 -23.34 -6.07
CA ALA A 170 -4.96 -23.59 -4.67
C ALA A 170 -3.64 -22.95 -4.25
N ALA A 171 -2.57 -23.13 -5.06
CA ALA A 171 -1.27 -22.51 -4.83
C ALA A 171 -1.35 -20.97 -4.85
N LEU A 172 -2.13 -20.38 -5.79
CA LEU A 172 -2.36 -18.94 -5.85
C LEU A 172 -3.06 -18.42 -4.58
N GLY A 173 -4.07 -19.13 -4.06
CA GLY A 173 -4.75 -18.75 -2.82
C GLY A 173 -3.78 -18.68 -1.63
N GLU A 174 -2.85 -19.63 -1.53
CA GLU A 174 -1.81 -19.65 -0.49
C GLU A 174 -0.79 -18.51 -0.67
N VAL A 175 -0.28 -18.31 -1.88
CA VAL A 175 0.74 -17.30 -2.19
C VAL A 175 0.16 -15.88 -2.05
N LEU A 176 -1.05 -15.65 -2.53
CA LEU A 176 -1.70 -14.33 -2.44
C LEU A 176 -2.18 -14.00 -1.04
N ALA A 177 -2.20 -14.95 -0.12
CA ALA A 177 -2.62 -14.73 1.26
C ALA A 177 -1.70 -13.70 1.95
N GLY A 178 -2.21 -12.48 2.10
CA GLY A 178 -1.48 -11.38 2.72
C GLY A 178 -0.82 -10.40 1.75
N PHE A 179 -0.87 -10.65 0.44
CA PHE A 179 -0.39 -9.68 -0.55
C PHE A 179 -1.20 -8.39 -0.52
N GLN A 180 -0.50 -7.27 -0.68
CA GLN A 180 -1.09 -6.00 -1.04
C GLN A 180 -1.21 -5.90 -2.57
N PHE A 181 -1.98 -4.92 -3.04
CA PHE A 181 -2.24 -4.76 -4.48
C PHE A 181 -0.96 -4.68 -5.32
N GLY A 182 0.02 -3.87 -4.92
CA GLY A 182 1.27 -3.71 -5.67
C GLY A 182 2.16 -4.96 -5.69
N GLU A 183 2.07 -5.82 -4.66
CA GLU A 183 2.76 -7.11 -4.63
C GLU A 183 2.09 -8.09 -5.59
N ALA A 184 0.76 -8.14 -5.56
CA ALA A 184 -0.02 -8.96 -6.48
C ALA A 184 0.19 -8.55 -7.95
N GLU A 185 0.30 -7.25 -8.23
CA GLU A 185 0.57 -6.72 -9.57
C GLU A 185 1.95 -7.18 -10.09
N ARG A 186 3.02 -6.97 -9.29
CA ARG A 186 4.37 -7.44 -9.66
C ARG A 186 4.46 -8.95 -9.81
N PHE A 187 3.78 -9.68 -8.94
CA PHE A 187 3.72 -11.13 -9.04
C PHE A 187 2.99 -11.58 -10.31
N ALA A 188 1.89 -10.90 -10.68
CA ALA A 188 1.18 -11.18 -11.93
C ALA A 188 2.05 -10.91 -13.16
N GLU A 189 2.83 -9.81 -13.18
CA GLU A 189 3.78 -9.51 -14.24
C GLU A 189 4.86 -10.59 -14.37
N THR A 190 5.46 -11.00 -13.25
CA THR A 190 6.48 -12.05 -13.23
C THR A 190 5.93 -13.39 -13.71
N LEU A 191 4.75 -13.78 -13.22
CA LEU A 191 4.11 -15.05 -13.57
C LEU A 191 3.66 -15.06 -15.04
N ALA A 192 3.13 -13.94 -15.56
CA ALA A 192 2.76 -13.84 -16.96
C ALA A 192 3.96 -13.99 -17.89
N LEU A 193 5.10 -13.38 -17.56
CA LEU A 193 6.34 -13.54 -18.31
C LEU A 193 6.89 -14.96 -18.25
N TYR A 194 6.84 -15.58 -17.06
CA TYR A 194 7.34 -16.96 -16.87
C TYR A 194 6.52 -18.00 -17.65
N THR A 195 5.21 -17.75 -17.81
CA THR A 195 4.28 -18.68 -18.46
C THR A 195 3.93 -18.28 -19.90
N LEU A 196 4.72 -17.40 -20.53
CA LEU A 196 4.42 -16.84 -21.84
C LEU A 196 4.27 -17.90 -22.94
N ASP A 197 5.11 -18.96 -22.88
CA ASP A 197 5.15 -20.05 -23.85
C ASP A 197 4.43 -21.32 -23.35
N GLU A 198 3.68 -21.25 -22.27
CA GLU A 198 2.98 -22.36 -21.65
C GLU A 198 1.50 -22.40 -22.05
N ASP A 199 0.89 -23.59 -22.05
CA ASP A 199 -0.53 -23.75 -22.34
C ASP A 199 -1.44 -23.37 -21.15
N ALA A 200 -0.91 -23.41 -19.94
CA ALA A 200 -1.62 -23.07 -18.70
C ALA A 200 -0.66 -22.62 -17.58
N VAL A 201 -1.14 -21.76 -16.70
CA VAL A 201 -0.44 -21.46 -15.43
C VAL A 201 -0.54 -22.69 -14.53
N THR A 202 0.60 -23.29 -14.17
CA THR A 202 0.69 -24.47 -13.31
C THR A 202 0.97 -24.09 -11.85
N ALA A 203 0.74 -24.99 -10.91
CA ALA A 203 1.11 -24.80 -9.51
C ALA A 203 2.65 -24.62 -9.35
N GLU A 204 3.43 -25.33 -10.16
CA GLU A 204 4.89 -25.22 -10.17
C GLU A 204 5.33 -23.81 -10.59
N ALA A 205 4.76 -23.27 -11.66
CA ALA A 205 5.03 -21.91 -12.12
C ALA A 205 4.66 -20.86 -11.04
N VAL A 206 3.52 -21.04 -10.37
CA VAL A 206 3.10 -20.18 -9.26
C VAL A 206 4.13 -20.17 -8.14
N LEU A 207 4.59 -21.34 -7.71
CA LEU A 207 5.57 -21.48 -6.64
C LEU A 207 6.97 -20.99 -7.05
N ALA A 208 7.37 -21.22 -8.32
CA ALA A 208 8.65 -20.75 -8.84
C ALA A 208 8.73 -19.21 -8.94
N CYS A 209 7.62 -18.58 -9.26
CA CYS A 209 7.50 -17.11 -9.36
C CYS A 209 7.13 -16.43 -8.05
N ALA A 210 6.64 -17.19 -7.06
CA ALA A 210 6.26 -16.63 -5.76
C ALA A 210 7.44 -15.82 -5.19
N PRO A 211 7.21 -14.56 -4.77
CA PRO A 211 8.26 -13.84 -4.07
C PRO A 211 8.69 -14.67 -2.87
N PRO A 212 10.01 -14.73 -2.60
CA PRO A 212 10.47 -15.42 -1.41
C PRO A 212 9.68 -14.89 -0.21
N ALA A 213 9.23 -15.79 0.66
CA ALA A 213 8.41 -15.48 1.84
C ALA A 213 9.15 -14.60 2.88
N ALA A 214 10.20 -13.92 2.46
CA ALA A 214 11.12 -13.14 3.29
C ALA A 214 10.40 -12.06 4.11
N GLU A 215 9.37 -11.39 3.57
CA GLU A 215 8.63 -10.38 4.34
C GLU A 215 7.73 -11.02 5.39
N ALA A 216 7.02 -12.11 5.06
CA ALA A 216 6.23 -12.87 6.02
C ALA A 216 7.12 -13.53 7.09
N ASP A 217 8.31 -13.95 6.71
CA ASP A 217 9.31 -14.51 7.64
C ASP A 217 9.99 -13.42 8.46
N PHE A 218 10.16 -12.20 7.92
CA PHE A 218 10.59 -11.03 8.71
C PHE A 218 9.56 -10.69 9.78
N ASP A 219 8.28 -10.61 9.44
CA ASP A 219 7.22 -10.38 10.42
C ASP A 219 7.20 -11.47 11.48
N THR A 220 7.35 -12.72 11.11
CA THR A 220 7.43 -13.85 12.05
C THR A 220 8.63 -13.71 12.99
N ALA A 221 9.79 -13.33 12.48
CA ALA A 221 11.01 -13.11 13.28
C ALA A 221 10.84 -11.90 14.21
N ILE A 222 10.29 -10.79 13.72
CA ILE A 222 10.00 -9.58 14.51
C ILE A 222 9.01 -9.91 15.64
N GLN A 223 7.94 -10.65 15.33
CA GLN A 223 6.98 -11.08 16.34
C GLN A 223 7.62 -12.02 17.37
N ALA A 224 8.52 -12.92 16.97
CA ALA A 224 9.25 -13.77 17.90
C ALA A 224 10.15 -12.95 18.85
N VAL A 225 10.81 -11.91 18.36
CA VAL A 225 11.60 -10.99 19.18
C VAL A 225 10.68 -10.20 20.12
N ALA A 226 9.66 -9.55 19.60
CA ALA A 226 8.78 -8.67 20.37
C ALA A 226 7.91 -9.41 21.42
N GLN A 227 7.63 -10.69 21.19
CA GLN A 227 6.90 -11.57 22.12
C GLN A 227 7.80 -12.33 23.10
N GLY A 228 9.13 -12.12 23.05
CA GLY A 228 10.06 -12.77 23.95
C GLY A 228 10.18 -14.28 23.73
N ARG A 229 10.30 -14.72 22.46
CA ARG A 229 10.48 -16.13 22.08
C ARG A 229 11.91 -16.39 21.56
N PRO A 230 12.97 -16.28 22.40
CA PRO A 230 14.35 -16.40 21.95
C PRO A 230 14.67 -17.76 21.34
N ARG A 231 14.03 -18.85 21.77
CA ARG A 231 14.26 -20.20 21.25
C ARG A 231 13.83 -20.39 19.79
N ALA A 232 12.91 -19.55 19.29
CA ALA A 232 12.46 -19.62 17.91
C ALA A 232 13.41 -18.90 16.93
N ILE A 233 14.28 -18.01 17.42
CA ILE A 233 15.08 -17.11 16.59
C ILE A 233 16.08 -17.87 15.73
N PRO A 234 16.87 -18.86 16.22
CA PRO A 234 17.85 -19.56 15.40
C PRO A 234 17.24 -20.20 14.15
N SER A 235 16.11 -20.92 14.31
CA SER A 235 15.44 -21.58 13.18
C SER A 235 14.82 -20.59 12.19
N LEU A 236 14.37 -19.42 12.67
CA LEU A 236 13.86 -18.35 11.81
C LEU A 236 14.98 -17.69 11.00
N VAL A 237 16.12 -17.41 11.64
CA VAL A 237 17.31 -16.87 10.98
C VAL A 237 17.88 -17.87 9.97
N ASP A 238 17.94 -19.17 10.31
CA ASP A 238 18.34 -20.25 9.39
C ASP A 238 17.48 -20.27 8.13
N ARG A 239 16.17 -20.18 8.31
CA ARG A 239 15.22 -20.19 7.19
C ARG A 239 15.38 -18.97 6.31
N LEU A 240 15.49 -17.78 6.90
CA LEU A 240 15.70 -16.53 6.19
C LEU A 240 17.00 -16.53 5.38
N ASP A 241 18.09 -16.98 5.99
CA ASP A 241 19.40 -17.09 5.35
C ASP A 241 19.39 -18.11 4.20
N GLY A 242 18.76 -19.28 4.43
CA GLY A 242 18.58 -20.33 3.41
C GLY A 242 17.72 -19.91 2.22
N GLN A 243 16.83 -18.92 2.40
CA GLN A 243 16.02 -18.29 1.34
C GLN A 243 16.76 -17.13 0.63
N GLY A 244 17.98 -16.78 1.04
CA GLY A 244 18.72 -15.65 0.52
C GLY A 244 18.17 -14.30 0.95
N ALA A 245 17.37 -14.23 2.03
CA ALA A 245 16.84 -13.00 2.55
C ALA A 245 17.94 -12.11 3.15
N SER A 246 17.81 -10.80 2.97
CA SER A 246 18.77 -9.85 3.55
C SER A 246 18.63 -9.77 5.08
N LEU A 247 19.53 -10.40 5.81
CA LEU A 247 19.55 -10.32 7.27
C LEU A 247 19.74 -8.87 7.80
N PRO A 248 20.58 -8.01 7.18
CA PRO A 248 20.58 -6.57 7.50
C PRO A 248 19.23 -5.90 7.23
N GLY A 249 18.50 -6.35 6.21
CA GLY A 249 17.13 -5.91 5.92
C GLY A 249 16.18 -6.21 7.07
N LEU A 250 16.26 -7.41 7.67
CA LEU A 250 15.49 -7.78 8.85
C LEU A 250 15.75 -6.81 10.03
N ILE A 251 17.02 -6.45 10.27
CA ILE A 251 17.39 -5.53 11.35
C ILE A 251 16.78 -4.16 11.15
N ARG A 252 16.76 -3.67 9.91
CA ARG A 252 16.11 -2.40 9.56
C ARG A 252 14.60 -2.42 9.82
N VAL A 253 13.91 -3.49 9.43
CA VAL A 253 12.46 -3.62 9.65
C VAL A 253 12.16 -3.76 11.15
N LEU A 254 13.01 -4.48 11.91
CA LEU A 254 12.92 -4.56 13.36
C LEU A 254 13.08 -3.19 14.02
N ALA A 255 14.05 -2.38 13.57
CA ALA A 255 14.21 -1.00 14.03
C ALA A 255 12.95 -0.16 13.85
N LEU A 256 12.37 -0.22 12.64
CA LEU A 256 11.11 0.47 12.34
C LEU A 256 9.97 0.00 13.24
N TYR A 257 9.88 -1.28 13.53
CA TYR A 257 8.87 -1.84 14.42
C TYR A 257 8.99 -1.28 15.85
N PHE A 258 10.19 -1.31 16.44
CA PHE A 258 10.43 -0.78 17.78
C PHE A 258 10.30 0.75 17.84
N GLN A 259 10.66 1.48 16.78
CA GLN A 259 10.40 2.92 16.67
C GLN A 259 8.89 3.24 16.70
N ARG A 260 8.07 2.40 16.09
CA ARG A 260 6.60 2.56 16.13
C ARG A 260 6.05 2.29 17.52
N LEU A 261 6.56 1.26 18.24
CA LEU A 261 6.22 1.03 19.65
C LEU A 261 6.57 2.23 20.52
N HIS A 262 7.80 2.72 20.41
CA HIS A 262 8.28 3.90 21.15
C HIS A 262 7.43 5.14 20.86
N ARG A 263 7.13 5.41 19.59
CA ARG A 263 6.28 6.55 19.19
C ARG A 263 4.87 6.45 19.76
N ALA A 264 4.26 5.26 19.73
CA ALA A 264 2.95 5.05 20.30
C ALA A 264 2.95 5.27 21.82
N GLN A 265 3.96 4.77 22.55
CA GLN A 265 4.13 5.01 23.98
C GLN A 265 4.30 6.50 24.30
N ALA A 266 5.15 7.19 23.56
CA ALA A 266 5.35 8.64 23.73
C ALA A 266 4.04 9.42 23.51
N THR A 267 3.22 9.01 22.55
CA THR A 267 1.90 9.62 22.29
C THR A 267 0.92 9.33 23.43
N MET A 268 0.92 8.10 23.98
CA MET A 268 0.10 7.75 25.16
C MET A 268 0.46 8.61 26.37
N ASP A 269 1.76 8.77 26.64
CA ASP A 269 2.26 9.56 27.78
C ASP A 269 1.96 11.06 27.62
N ALA A 270 2.16 11.60 26.41
CA ALA A 270 2.00 13.03 26.15
C ALA A 270 0.52 13.48 26.14
N GLU A 271 -0.38 12.63 25.67
CA GLU A 271 -1.79 12.97 25.48
C GLU A 271 -2.74 12.28 26.47
N GLY A 272 -2.25 11.39 27.33
CA GLY A 272 -3.08 10.65 28.29
C GLY A 272 -4.11 9.73 27.63
N ILE A 273 -3.81 9.18 26.45
CA ILE A 273 -4.73 8.33 25.67
C ILE A 273 -4.39 6.85 25.77
N ASP A 274 -5.38 6.01 25.49
CA ASP A 274 -5.22 4.56 25.48
C ASP A 274 -4.41 4.04 24.26
N ALA A 275 -3.92 2.79 24.36
CA ALA A 275 -3.12 2.15 23.33
C ALA A 275 -3.83 2.09 21.97
N GLY A 276 -5.14 1.81 21.95
CA GLY A 276 -5.90 1.73 20.71
C GLY A 276 -5.98 3.09 19.98
N THR A 277 -6.14 4.16 20.75
CA THR A 277 -6.16 5.53 20.21
C THR A 277 -4.77 5.96 19.73
N ALA A 278 -3.71 5.65 20.48
CA ALA A 278 -2.34 5.91 20.07
C ALA A 278 -1.96 5.18 18.77
N MET A 279 -2.35 3.91 18.64
CA MET A 279 -2.13 3.12 17.44
C MET A 279 -2.79 3.73 16.19
N ARG A 280 -4.02 4.26 16.30
CA ARG A 280 -4.72 4.93 15.20
C ARG A 280 -4.03 6.20 14.71
N LYS A 281 -3.21 6.83 15.57
CA LYS A 281 -2.41 8.03 15.21
C LYS A 281 -1.11 7.71 14.48
N LEU A 282 -0.65 6.47 14.52
CA LEU A 282 0.57 6.06 13.81
C LEU A 282 0.42 6.23 12.30
N ARG A 283 1.49 6.68 11.66
CA ARG A 283 1.59 6.76 10.20
C ARG A 283 2.91 6.11 9.74
N PRO A 284 2.86 5.14 8.84
CA PRO A 284 1.68 4.43 8.31
C PRO A 284 0.92 3.67 9.42
N PRO A 285 -0.37 3.35 9.23
CA PRO A 285 -1.16 2.60 10.22
C PRO A 285 -0.60 1.19 10.45
N ILE A 286 -0.93 0.59 11.60
CA ILE A 286 -0.59 -0.81 11.89
C ILE A 286 -1.50 -1.71 11.03
N PHE A 287 -0.88 -2.67 10.34
CA PHE A 287 -1.62 -3.66 9.57
C PHE A 287 -2.64 -4.39 10.48
N TRP A 288 -3.86 -4.53 10.01
CA TRP A 288 -4.99 -4.97 10.84
C TRP A 288 -4.75 -6.33 11.51
N LYS A 289 -4.10 -7.29 10.83
CA LYS A 289 -3.76 -8.61 11.42
C LYS A 289 -2.77 -8.53 12.58
N LEU A 290 -1.98 -7.48 12.66
CA LEU A 290 -0.97 -7.27 13.68
C LEU A 290 -1.44 -6.34 14.82
N GLN A 291 -2.64 -5.75 14.72
CA GLN A 291 -3.12 -4.77 15.68
C GLN A 291 -3.23 -5.34 17.10
N ASP A 292 -3.78 -6.54 17.25
CA ASP A 292 -3.95 -7.18 18.56
C ASP A 292 -2.60 -7.52 19.20
N SER A 293 -1.67 -8.06 18.42
CA SER A 293 -0.32 -8.38 18.91
C SER A 293 0.47 -7.12 19.24
N PHE A 294 0.38 -6.09 18.41
CA PHE A 294 1.01 -4.80 18.65
C PHE A 294 0.44 -4.11 19.90
N ALA A 295 -0.88 -4.13 20.07
CA ALA A 295 -1.53 -3.59 21.27
C ALA A 295 -1.11 -4.33 22.54
N ALA A 296 -0.96 -5.64 22.49
CA ALA A 296 -0.45 -6.45 23.58
C ALA A 296 0.98 -6.10 23.93
N GLN A 297 1.84 -5.94 22.93
CA GLN A 297 3.24 -5.55 23.12
C GLN A 297 3.38 -4.12 23.61
N LEU A 298 2.57 -3.20 23.10
CA LEU A 298 2.55 -1.80 23.55
C LEU A 298 2.24 -1.67 25.04
N ARG A 299 1.39 -2.56 25.57
CA ARG A 299 1.07 -2.63 27.01
C ARG A 299 2.13 -3.37 27.83
N ALA A 300 2.79 -4.37 27.21
CA ALA A 300 3.72 -5.25 27.92
C ALA A 300 5.12 -4.66 28.03
N TRP A 301 5.62 -4.00 26.99
CA TRP A 301 6.97 -3.45 26.97
C TRP A 301 7.07 -2.16 27.80
N PRO A 302 7.91 -2.11 28.86
CA PRO A 302 8.25 -0.84 29.51
C PRO A 302 8.99 0.07 28.54
N ARG A 303 8.75 1.37 28.61
CA ARG A 303 9.38 2.35 27.72
C ARG A 303 10.92 2.23 27.70
N GLY A 304 11.56 2.15 28.86
CA GLY A 304 13.02 1.98 28.94
C GLY A 304 13.52 0.72 28.23
N ALA A 305 12.76 -0.39 28.28
CA ALA A 305 13.14 -1.61 27.57
C ALA A 305 13.01 -1.47 26.03
N VAL A 306 12.07 -0.65 25.55
CA VAL A 306 11.97 -0.30 24.12
C VAL A 306 13.15 0.57 23.68
N GLU A 307 13.53 1.55 24.51
CA GLU A 307 14.70 2.41 24.27
C GLU A 307 16.01 1.61 24.26
N ASP A 308 16.18 0.68 25.22
CA ASP A 308 17.33 -0.25 25.26
C ASP A 308 17.38 -1.16 24.02
N ALA A 309 16.23 -1.67 23.56
CA ALA A 309 16.14 -2.46 22.34
C ALA A 309 16.57 -1.65 21.11
N LEU A 310 16.08 -0.41 20.99
CA LEU A 310 16.47 0.51 19.92
C LEU A 310 17.96 0.83 19.94
N ALA A 311 18.55 1.06 21.11
CA ALA A 311 19.97 1.28 21.26
C ALA A 311 20.79 0.06 20.82
N GLN A 312 20.36 -1.17 21.16
CA GLN A 312 21.01 -2.40 20.73
C GLN A 312 20.90 -2.58 19.22
N ILE A 313 19.75 -2.31 18.61
CA ILE A 313 19.54 -2.39 17.16
C ILE A 313 20.43 -1.37 16.45
N GLY A 314 20.49 -0.13 16.93
CA GLY A 314 21.34 0.91 16.34
C GLY A 314 22.84 0.58 16.43
N GLY A 315 23.28 0.02 17.56
CA GLY A 315 24.65 -0.48 17.70
C GLY A 315 24.98 -1.61 16.71
N LEU A 316 24.06 -2.55 16.53
CA LEU A 316 24.21 -3.63 15.55
C LEU A 316 24.28 -3.10 14.11
N GLU A 317 23.42 -2.14 13.75
CA GLU A 317 23.49 -1.50 12.42
C GLU A 317 24.82 -0.80 12.17
N ALA A 318 25.37 -0.13 13.18
CA ALA A 318 26.66 0.53 13.12
C ALA A 318 27.81 -0.50 12.93
N ASP A 319 27.77 -1.61 13.68
CA ASP A 319 28.75 -2.68 13.56
C ASP A 319 28.73 -3.33 12.18
N LEU A 320 27.56 -3.60 11.62
CA LEU A 320 27.39 -4.18 10.27
C LEU A 320 27.92 -3.24 9.16
N ARG A 321 27.81 -1.92 9.37
CA ARG A 321 28.31 -0.90 8.41
C ARG A 321 29.81 -0.57 8.59
N SER A 322 30.43 -1.00 9.68
CA SER A 322 31.80 -0.63 10.02
C SER A 322 32.88 -1.20 9.13
N GLY A 323 32.54 -2.06 8.16
CA GLY A 323 33.48 -2.76 7.27
C GLY A 323 34.33 -3.84 8.00
N ARG A 324 34.05 -4.13 9.27
CA ARG A 324 34.72 -5.21 10.02
C ARG A 324 34.23 -6.57 9.49
N THR A 325 35.12 -7.50 9.30
CA THR A 325 34.76 -8.88 8.93
C THR A 325 34.14 -9.57 10.14
N LEU A 326 32.81 -9.46 10.26
CA LEU A 326 32.05 -10.11 11.30
C LEU A 326 31.26 -11.29 10.69
N PRO A 327 31.05 -12.36 11.43
CA PRO A 327 30.12 -13.42 11.02
C PRO A 327 28.70 -12.88 11.14
N GLU A 328 28.26 -12.19 10.09
CA GLU A 328 27.02 -11.38 10.05
C GLU A 328 25.83 -12.11 10.65
N ARG A 329 25.57 -13.33 10.19
CA ARG A 329 24.47 -14.17 10.69
C ARG A 329 24.54 -14.38 12.20
N ALA A 330 25.69 -14.81 12.72
CA ALA A 330 25.85 -15.11 14.15
C ALA A 330 25.70 -13.85 15.03
N VAL A 331 26.16 -12.70 14.54
CA VAL A 331 26.05 -11.42 15.23
C VAL A 331 24.58 -10.96 15.29
N ILE A 332 23.87 -11.10 14.16
CA ILE A 332 22.44 -10.78 14.06
C ILE A 332 21.62 -11.70 14.95
N GLU A 333 21.77 -13.01 14.82
CA GLU A 333 21.08 -14.01 15.63
C GLU A 333 21.25 -13.75 17.14
N ARG A 334 22.48 -13.54 17.58
CA ARG A 334 22.78 -13.21 18.98
C ARG A 334 22.09 -11.92 19.45
N ALA A 335 22.05 -10.89 18.61
CA ALA A 335 21.42 -9.62 18.94
C ALA A 335 19.89 -9.79 19.07
N LEU A 336 19.25 -10.47 18.12
CA LEU A 336 17.83 -10.78 18.16
C LEU A 336 17.45 -11.58 19.41
N MET A 337 18.22 -12.63 19.73
CA MET A 337 18.00 -13.42 20.95
C MET A 337 18.12 -12.57 22.21
N ARG A 338 19.11 -11.68 22.29
CA ARG A 338 19.31 -10.79 23.45
C ARG A 338 18.15 -9.83 23.62
N ILE A 339 17.67 -9.22 22.55
CA ILE A 339 16.49 -8.34 22.60
C ILE A 339 15.25 -9.14 23.01
N ALA A 340 15.04 -10.34 22.46
CA ALA A 340 13.93 -11.20 22.84
C ALA A 340 13.94 -11.59 24.32
N MET A 341 15.13 -11.81 24.91
CA MET A 341 15.28 -12.11 26.34
C MET A 341 14.95 -10.92 27.24
N THR A 342 14.99 -9.68 26.75
CA THR A 342 14.55 -8.48 27.50
C THR A 342 13.04 -8.27 27.45
N ALA A 343 12.35 -8.95 26.52
CA ALA A 343 10.90 -8.84 26.41
C ALA A 343 10.19 -9.33 27.68
N PRO A 344 9.11 -8.67 28.10
CA PRO A 344 8.41 -9.02 29.35
C PRO A 344 7.84 -10.43 29.41
N GLY A 345 7.64 -11.08 28.29
CA GLY A 345 7.16 -12.46 28.18
C GLY A 345 8.25 -13.54 28.27
N ALA A 346 9.53 -13.17 28.23
CA ALA A 346 10.63 -14.12 28.16
C ALA A 346 10.91 -14.87 29.49
N ARG A 347 10.50 -14.32 30.62
CA ARG A 347 10.78 -14.84 31.96
C ARG A 347 9.81 -15.91 32.47
N GLY A 348 8.82 -16.30 31.68
CA GLY A 348 7.73 -17.19 32.12
C GLY A 348 7.52 -18.44 31.27
N ARG A 349 8.46 -18.80 30.36
CA ARG A 349 8.33 -20.01 29.55
C ARG A 349 9.64 -20.74 29.39
#